data_fa34ff0573350077142870933e4c2a1f
#
_entry.id   fa34ff0573350077142870933e4c2a1f
#
_cell.length_a   1.000
_cell.length_b   1.000
_cell.length_c   1.000
_cell.angle_alpha   90.00
_cell.angle_beta   90.00
_cell.angle_gamma   90.00
#
_symmetry.space_group_name_H-M   'P 1'
#
loop_
_entity.id
_entity.type
_entity.pdbx_description
1 polymer ?
#
loop_
_entity_poly.entity_id
_entity_poly.type
_entity_poly.pdbx_seq_one_letter_code
_entity_poly.pdbx_strand_id
1 'polypeptide(L)'
;MNMIFLTFVFPLIGFLLLSFSRGRWSENLSALVGVGSIGLSAIVAAYVIWQFNVAPPEGGHYTLVLWQWMSVEGFKPNFAIYIDGLSITMLGVVVGVGFLIHLFASWYMRGEAGYSRFFSYTNLFIASMLFLVLGDNLLFLYFGWEGVGLCSYLLIGFYYSNRNNGNAALKAFIVTRIGDVFMAIGLFILFQQVGTLNIQELLVLAPQKFQVGDFWITLATLMLLGGAVGKSAQLPLQTWLADAMAGPTPVSALIHAATMVTAGVYLIARTHGLFTLAPEILHLVGIVGGVTLVLAGFAALVQTDIKRILAYSTMSQIGYMFLALGVGAWDAAIFHLMTHAFFKALLFLASGAVIVACHHEQNIFKMGGLWKKLPLAYASFIVGGAALAALPLVTAGFYSKDEILWEAFASGNQNLLYAGLVGAFMTSLYTFRLIFITFHGEAKTEAHAGHGISHWLPLSVLIVLSTFVGALITPPLAGVLPESAGHAGGAAKHSLEIASGAIAIAGILLAALLFLGKRRFVTAVANSGIGRFLSAWWFAAWGFDWIYDKLFVKPYLAISHVLRKDPLDQTIGLIPRAAKAGHTALSRSETGQLRWYAASMAAGAVLVIGAIVVVAV
;
A
#
# COMPACT_ATOMS: atom_id res chain seq x y z
N MET A 1 -16.11 18.81 -17.45
CA MET A 1 -16.26 18.15 -16.15
C MET A 1 -17.13 16.89 -16.18
N ASN A 2 -18.31 16.91 -16.83
CA ASN A 2 -19.24 15.76 -16.87
C ASN A 2 -18.63 14.44 -17.39
N MET A 3 -17.54 14.48 -18.16
CA MET A 3 -16.90 13.29 -18.70
C MET A 3 -15.96 12.58 -17.71
N ILE A 4 -15.79 13.10 -16.49
CA ILE A 4 -14.85 12.56 -15.49
C ILE A 4 -15.10 11.07 -15.19
N PHE A 5 -16.37 10.62 -15.18
CA PHE A 5 -16.70 9.23 -14.93
C PHE A 5 -16.04 8.25 -15.94
N LEU A 6 -15.74 8.70 -17.15
CA LEU A 6 -15.05 7.88 -18.16
C LEU A 6 -13.63 7.50 -17.73
N THR A 7 -13.02 8.25 -16.81
CA THR A 7 -11.67 7.93 -16.32
C THR A 7 -11.60 6.56 -15.63
N PHE A 8 -12.64 6.15 -14.93
CA PHE A 8 -12.70 4.81 -14.32
C PHE A 8 -13.53 3.80 -15.14
N VAL A 9 -14.44 4.28 -16.00
CA VAL A 9 -15.22 3.39 -16.88
C VAL A 9 -14.32 2.69 -17.89
N PHE A 10 -13.37 3.39 -18.52
CA PHE A 10 -12.45 2.76 -19.47
C PHE A 10 -11.59 1.65 -18.84
N PRO A 11 -10.93 1.83 -17.68
CA PRO A 11 -10.25 0.75 -16.99
C PRO A 11 -11.17 -0.42 -16.62
N LEU A 12 -12.42 -0.16 -16.20
CA LEU A 12 -13.40 -1.20 -15.91
C LEU A 12 -13.78 -2.00 -17.16
N ILE A 13 -13.98 -1.33 -18.29
CA ILE A 13 -14.24 -2.00 -19.58
C ILE A 13 -13.04 -2.86 -19.96
N GLY A 14 -11.82 -2.33 -19.84
CA GLY A 14 -10.59 -3.09 -20.07
C GLY A 14 -10.50 -4.34 -19.20
N PHE A 15 -10.78 -4.19 -17.90
CA PHE A 15 -10.86 -5.31 -16.96
C PHE A 15 -11.87 -6.38 -17.41
N LEU A 16 -13.10 -5.97 -17.73
CA LEU A 16 -14.18 -6.89 -18.14
C LEU A 16 -13.83 -7.62 -19.44
N LEU A 17 -13.38 -6.89 -20.47
CA LEU A 17 -13.02 -7.49 -21.77
C LEU A 17 -11.88 -8.52 -21.61
N LEU A 18 -10.84 -8.17 -20.86
CA LEU A 18 -9.71 -9.08 -20.60
C LEU A 18 -10.13 -10.30 -19.76
N SER A 19 -11.00 -10.10 -18.77
CA SER A 19 -11.51 -11.19 -17.94
C SER A 19 -12.37 -12.17 -18.75
N PHE A 20 -13.30 -11.65 -19.58
CA PHE A 20 -14.15 -12.49 -20.43
C PHE A 20 -13.39 -13.18 -21.56
N SER A 21 -12.24 -12.63 -21.98
CA SER A 21 -11.36 -13.29 -22.97
C SER A 21 -10.79 -14.63 -22.47
N ARG A 22 -10.74 -14.83 -21.16
CA ARG A 22 -10.19 -16.03 -20.49
C ARG A 22 -8.79 -16.39 -20.98
N GLY A 23 -7.98 -15.40 -21.33
CA GLY A 23 -6.62 -15.59 -21.84
C GLY A 23 -6.54 -16.15 -23.29
N ARG A 24 -7.65 -16.16 -24.03
CA ARG A 24 -7.69 -16.65 -25.41
C ARG A 24 -7.13 -15.64 -26.43
N TRP A 25 -7.01 -14.39 -26.06
CA TRP A 25 -6.48 -13.35 -26.94
C TRP A 25 -4.96 -13.39 -27.00
N SER A 26 -4.43 -12.96 -28.15
CA SER A 26 -2.99 -12.76 -28.30
C SER A 26 -2.48 -11.71 -27.33
N GLU A 27 -1.19 -11.77 -27.00
CA GLU A 27 -0.56 -10.75 -26.15
C GLU A 27 -0.69 -9.34 -26.73
N ASN A 28 -0.62 -9.19 -28.07
CA ASN A 28 -0.79 -7.90 -28.72
C ASN A 28 -2.19 -7.32 -28.50
N LEU A 29 -3.23 -8.12 -28.65
CA LEU A 29 -4.60 -7.67 -28.42
C LEU A 29 -4.85 -7.40 -26.93
N SER A 30 -4.33 -8.25 -26.05
CA SER A 30 -4.42 -8.05 -24.60
C SER A 30 -3.70 -6.77 -24.17
N ALA A 31 -2.53 -6.48 -24.74
CA ALA A 31 -1.81 -5.23 -24.50
C ALA A 31 -2.57 -4.01 -25.05
N LEU A 32 -3.13 -4.12 -26.26
CA LEU A 32 -3.92 -3.04 -26.86
C LEU A 32 -5.12 -2.67 -25.96
N VAL A 33 -5.84 -3.66 -25.47
CA VAL A 33 -6.99 -3.43 -24.58
C VAL A 33 -6.52 -2.94 -23.21
N GLY A 34 -5.53 -3.60 -22.60
CA GLY A 34 -5.07 -3.28 -21.25
C GLY A 34 -4.38 -1.92 -21.15
N VAL A 35 -3.50 -1.59 -22.07
CA VAL A 35 -2.81 -0.29 -22.11
C VAL A 35 -3.73 0.78 -22.73
N GLY A 36 -4.47 0.43 -23.77
CA GLY A 36 -5.36 1.36 -24.48
C GLY A 36 -6.48 1.90 -23.61
N SER A 37 -7.08 1.07 -22.76
CA SER A 37 -8.12 1.52 -21.82
C SER A 37 -7.59 2.53 -20.80
N ILE A 38 -6.39 2.32 -20.28
CA ILE A 38 -5.73 3.30 -19.41
C ILE A 38 -5.30 4.55 -20.19
N GLY A 39 -4.88 4.39 -21.44
CA GLY A 39 -4.55 5.50 -22.34
C GLY A 39 -5.76 6.40 -22.62
N LEU A 40 -6.93 5.82 -22.89
CA LEU A 40 -8.18 6.57 -23.03
C LEU A 40 -8.57 7.29 -21.72
N SER A 41 -8.40 6.62 -20.59
CA SER A 41 -8.58 7.23 -19.27
C SER A 41 -7.62 8.43 -19.09
N ALA A 42 -6.35 8.29 -19.50
CA ALA A 42 -5.36 9.36 -19.42
C ALA A 42 -5.73 10.58 -20.29
N ILE A 43 -6.26 10.35 -21.48
CA ILE A 43 -6.73 11.44 -22.38
C ILE A 43 -7.89 12.20 -21.72
N VAL A 44 -8.87 11.48 -21.19
CA VAL A 44 -10.01 12.11 -20.49
C VAL A 44 -9.53 12.86 -19.24
N ALA A 45 -8.63 12.26 -18.46
CA ALA A 45 -8.06 12.90 -17.28
C ALA A 45 -7.30 14.20 -17.66
N ALA A 46 -6.47 14.14 -18.69
CA ALA A 46 -5.76 15.33 -19.18
C ALA A 46 -6.71 16.45 -19.63
N TYR A 47 -7.81 16.09 -20.32
CA TYR A 47 -8.84 17.05 -20.70
C TYR A 47 -9.55 17.67 -19.48
N VAL A 48 -9.91 16.86 -18.49
CA VAL A 48 -10.57 17.35 -17.26
C VAL A 48 -9.62 18.22 -16.44
N ILE A 49 -8.35 17.84 -16.33
CA ILE A 49 -7.31 18.63 -15.64
C ILE A 49 -7.10 19.97 -16.37
N TRP A 50 -7.01 19.95 -17.68
CA TRP A 50 -6.90 21.17 -18.48
C TRP A 50 -8.12 22.07 -18.28
N GLN A 51 -9.32 21.53 -18.37
CA GLN A 51 -10.57 22.29 -18.17
C GLN A 51 -10.63 22.87 -16.74
N PHE A 52 -10.21 22.13 -15.73
CA PHE A 52 -10.20 22.59 -14.34
C PHE A 52 -9.24 23.80 -14.15
N ASN A 53 -8.09 23.79 -14.79
CA ASN A 53 -7.10 24.85 -14.66
C ASN A 53 -7.44 26.10 -15.49
N VAL A 54 -8.03 25.93 -16.68
CA VAL A 54 -8.35 27.05 -17.59
C VAL A 54 -9.68 27.71 -17.23
N ALA A 55 -10.67 26.90 -16.81
CA ALA A 55 -12.00 27.37 -16.43
C ALA A 55 -12.42 26.65 -15.15
N PRO A 56 -11.85 27.03 -13.99
CA PRO A 56 -12.17 26.41 -12.72
C PRO A 56 -13.66 26.56 -12.41
N PRO A 57 -14.30 25.52 -11.86
CA PRO A 57 -15.71 25.59 -11.47
C PRO A 57 -15.91 26.59 -10.34
N GLU A 58 -17.14 27.11 -10.21
CA GLU A 58 -17.51 28.01 -9.11
C GLU A 58 -17.20 27.36 -7.76
N GLY A 59 -16.54 28.08 -6.86
CA GLY A 59 -16.11 27.58 -5.56
C GLY A 59 -14.93 26.61 -5.61
N GLY A 60 -14.30 26.40 -6.76
CA GLY A 60 -13.09 25.55 -6.90
C GLY A 60 -13.36 24.05 -6.80
N HIS A 61 -14.62 23.62 -6.86
CA HIS A 61 -15.00 22.21 -6.80
C HIS A 61 -16.19 21.89 -7.70
N TYR A 62 -16.31 20.59 -8.05
CA TYR A 62 -17.40 20.09 -8.86
C TYR A 62 -17.83 18.71 -8.37
N THR A 63 -19.13 18.50 -8.20
CA THR A 63 -19.70 17.21 -7.79
C THR A 63 -20.59 16.65 -8.89
N LEU A 64 -20.38 15.40 -9.27
CA LEU A 64 -21.19 14.66 -10.21
C LEU A 64 -21.83 13.47 -9.51
N VAL A 65 -23.14 13.57 -9.24
CA VAL A 65 -23.91 12.45 -8.70
C VAL A 65 -24.33 11.54 -9.85
N LEU A 66 -23.90 10.29 -9.82
CA LEU A 66 -24.25 9.28 -10.83
C LEU A 66 -25.57 8.61 -10.48
N TRP A 67 -25.72 8.11 -9.24
CA TRP A 67 -26.97 7.59 -8.69
C TRP A 67 -26.90 7.53 -7.16
N GLN A 68 -28.04 7.37 -6.52
CA GLN A 68 -28.12 7.07 -5.10
C GLN A 68 -27.80 5.58 -4.89
N TRP A 69 -26.76 5.28 -4.12
CA TRP A 69 -26.31 3.91 -3.93
C TRP A 69 -27.26 3.09 -3.06
N MET A 70 -27.62 3.65 -1.91
CA MET A 70 -28.59 3.02 -1.00
C MET A 70 -29.38 4.09 -0.23
N SER A 71 -30.52 3.69 0.35
CA SER A 71 -31.35 4.55 1.18
C SER A 71 -31.96 3.73 2.32
N VAL A 72 -31.41 3.90 3.52
CA VAL A 72 -31.86 3.22 4.74
C VAL A 72 -31.88 4.23 5.87
N GLU A 73 -33.04 4.49 6.45
CA GLU A 73 -33.23 5.29 7.68
C GLU A 73 -32.22 6.43 7.93
N GLY A 74 -32.16 7.40 7.04
CA GLY A 74 -31.22 8.53 7.15
C GLY A 74 -29.83 8.31 6.55
N PHE A 75 -29.44 7.07 6.28
CA PHE A 75 -28.20 6.74 5.59
C PHE A 75 -28.45 6.67 4.07
N LYS A 76 -27.97 7.68 3.34
CA LYS A 76 -28.21 7.85 1.90
C LYS A 76 -26.93 8.20 1.14
N PRO A 77 -25.91 7.35 1.15
CA PRO A 77 -24.69 7.59 0.39
C PRO A 77 -24.99 7.55 -1.11
N ASN A 78 -24.40 8.49 -1.84
CA ASN A 78 -24.46 8.54 -3.28
C ASN A 78 -23.23 7.84 -3.90
N PHE A 79 -23.41 7.30 -5.08
CA PHE A 79 -22.34 6.99 -5.98
C PHE A 79 -22.01 8.27 -6.75
N ALA A 80 -21.09 9.06 -6.20
CA ALA A 80 -20.84 10.42 -6.67
C ALA A 80 -19.34 10.73 -6.68
N ILE A 81 -18.94 11.55 -7.65
CA ILE A 81 -17.57 11.97 -7.88
C ILE A 81 -17.42 13.40 -7.38
N TYR A 82 -16.36 13.65 -6.64
CA TYR A 82 -15.98 14.98 -6.16
C TYR A 82 -14.63 15.38 -6.75
N ILE A 83 -14.59 16.55 -7.39
CA ILE A 83 -13.39 17.09 -8.04
C ILE A 83 -13.04 18.41 -7.37
N ASP A 84 -11.84 18.48 -6.87
CA ASP A 84 -11.15 19.70 -6.41
C ASP A 84 -9.66 19.61 -6.75
N GLY A 85 -8.86 20.54 -6.30
CA GLY A 85 -7.42 20.54 -6.57
C GLY A 85 -6.70 19.28 -6.08
N LEU A 86 -7.12 18.70 -4.96
CA LEU A 86 -6.55 17.46 -4.43
C LEU A 86 -6.94 16.26 -5.30
N SER A 87 -8.22 16.13 -5.67
CA SER A 87 -8.70 15.07 -6.56
C SER A 87 -8.02 15.12 -7.93
N ILE A 88 -7.88 16.31 -8.50
CA ILE A 88 -7.21 16.53 -9.80
C ILE A 88 -5.75 16.13 -9.75
N THR A 89 -5.05 16.47 -8.66
CA THR A 89 -3.65 16.07 -8.47
C THR A 89 -3.53 14.54 -8.42
N MET A 90 -4.37 13.89 -7.62
CA MET A 90 -4.36 12.42 -7.51
C MET A 90 -4.78 11.75 -8.82
N LEU A 91 -5.77 12.29 -9.53
CA LEU A 91 -6.18 11.81 -10.85
C LEU A 91 -5.00 11.80 -11.82
N GLY A 92 -4.28 12.91 -11.90
CA GLY A 92 -3.11 13.05 -12.77
C GLY A 92 -2.00 12.05 -12.43
N VAL A 93 -1.71 11.86 -11.15
CA VAL A 93 -0.72 10.89 -10.67
C VAL A 93 -1.14 9.46 -10.99
N VAL A 94 -2.36 9.07 -10.61
CA VAL A 94 -2.85 7.69 -10.75
C VAL A 94 -2.91 7.28 -12.21
N VAL A 95 -3.51 8.11 -13.05
CA VAL A 95 -3.74 7.75 -14.45
C VAL A 95 -2.52 8.04 -15.33
N GLY A 96 -1.83 9.17 -15.10
CA GLY A 96 -0.66 9.54 -15.88
C GLY A 96 0.52 8.60 -15.66
N VAL A 97 0.94 8.43 -14.42
CA VAL A 97 2.02 7.48 -14.08
C VAL A 97 1.54 6.05 -14.31
N GLY A 98 0.28 5.74 -14.00
CA GLY A 98 -0.32 4.44 -14.26
C GLY A 98 -0.27 4.05 -15.73
N PHE A 99 -0.55 4.97 -16.66
CA PHE A 99 -0.42 4.72 -18.10
C PHE A 99 1.02 4.37 -18.52
N LEU A 100 2.01 5.12 -18.04
CA LEU A 100 3.41 4.84 -18.32
C LEU A 100 3.84 3.45 -17.79
N ILE A 101 3.37 3.08 -16.61
CA ILE A 101 3.63 1.76 -16.04
C ILE A 101 2.97 0.66 -16.88
N HIS A 102 1.72 0.84 -17.34
CA HIS A 102 1.04 -0.14 -18.20
C HIS A 102 1.73 -0.28 -19.55
N LEU A 103 2.19 0.82 -20.12
CA LEU A 103 2.95 0.79 -21.36
C LEU A 103 4.26 0.00 -21.19
N PHE A 104 5.02 0.25 -20.13
CA PHE A 104 6.22 -0.53 -19.82
C PHE A 104 5.90 -2.01 -19.56
N ALA A 105 4.83 -2.29 -18.82
CA ALA A 105 4.39 -3.64 -18.52
C ALA A 105 4.08 -4.46 -19.78
N SER A 106 3.60 -3.82 -20.86
CA SER A 106 3.34 -4.49 -22.13
C SER A 106 4.61 -5.09 -22.78
N TRP A 107 5.76 -4.51 -22.50
CA TRP A 107 7.05 -5.07 -22.85
C TRP A 107 7.55 -6.07 -21.79
N TYR A 108 7.51 -5.68 -20.50
CA TYR A 108 8.08 -6.47 -19.40
C TYR A 108 7.43 -7.86 -19.25
N MET A 109 6.12 -7.96 -19.43
CA MET A 109 5.35 -9.19 -19.22
C MET A 109 5.29 -10.11 -20.46
N ARG A 110 5.97 -9.77 -21.57
CA ARG A 110 5.98 -10.61 -22.79
C ARG A 110 6.50 -12.02 -22.49
N GLY A 111 5.75 -13.02 -22.97
CA GLY A 111 6.07 -14.42 -22.76
C GLY A 111 5.65 -15.00 -21.40
N GLU A 112 5.15 -14.17 -20.48
CA GLU A 112 4.70 -14.62 -19.17
C GLU A 112 3.32 -15.27 -19.21
N ALA A 113 3.18 -16.40 -18.52
CA ALA A 113 1.89 -17.07 -18.39
C ALA A 113 0.89 -16.16 -17.64
N GLY A 114 -0.28 -15.94 -18.26
CA GLY A 114 -1.30 -15.07 -17.67
C GLY A 114 -1.17 -13.60 -18.05
N TYR A 115 -0.55 -13.27 -19.18
CA TYR A 115 -0.41 -11.93 -19.70
C TYR A 115 -1.73 -11.13 -19.70
N SER A 116 -2.81 -11.71 -20.21
CA SER A 116 -4.15 -11.10 -20.20
C SER A 116 -4.68 -10.89 -18.78
N ARG A 117 -4.47 -11.85 -17.88
CA ARG A 117 -4.86 -11.78 -16.47
C ARG A 117 -4.13 -10.65 -15.75
N PHE A 118 -2.85 -10.44 -16.04
CA PHE A 118 -2.08 -9.32 -15.51
C PHE A 118 -2.75 -7.98 -15.82
N PHE A 119 -3.05 -7.72 -17.09
CA PHE A 119 -3.69 -6.46 -17.50
C PHE A 119 -5.13 -6.33 -17.00
N SER A 120 -5.85 -7.43 -16.87
CA SER A 120 -7.16 -7.43 -16.23
C SER A 120 -7.07 -6.90 -14.79
N TYR A 121 -6.17 -7.45 -13.98
CA TYR A 121 -6.01 -7.05 -12.59
C TYR A 121 -5.47 -5.61 -12.44
N THR A 122 -4.52 -5.19 -13.27
CA THR A 122 -3.99 -3.82 -13.21
C THR A 122 -5.01 -2.79 -13.65
N ASN A 123 -5.87 -3.09 -14.61
CA ASN A 123 -6.99 -2.22 -14.99
C ASN A 123 -8.00 -2.06 -13.84
N LEU A 124 -8.38 -3.15 -13.18
CA LEU A 124 -9.24 -3.09 -12.00
C LEU A 124 -8.59 -2.29 -10.87
N PHE A 125 -7.28 -2.40 -10.71
CA PHE A 125 -6.51 -1.68 -9.72
C PHE A 125 -6.58 -0.15 -9.94
N ILE A 126 -6.38 0.31 -11.17
CA ILE A 126 -6.52 1.73 -11.51
C ILE A 126 -7.96 2.21 -11.28
N ALA A 127 -8.97 1.46 -11.72
CA ALA A 127 -10.37 1.81 -11.47
C ALA A 127 -10.67 1.92 -9.97
N SER A 128 -10.20 0.98 -9.15
CA SER A 128 -10.38 0.99 -7.70
C SER A 128 -9.70 2.19 -7.04
N MET A 129 -8.49 2.55 -7.50
CA MET A 129 -7.79 3.72 -6.99
C MET A 129 -8.50 5.02 -7.37
N LEU A 130 -9.10 5.09 -8.56
CA LEU A 130 -9.90 6.24 -8.98
C LEU A 130 -11.19 6.37 -8.15
N PHE A 131 -11.84 5.27 -7.79
CA PHE A 131 -12.97 5.31 -6.84
C PHE A 131 -12.53 5.88 -5.48
N LEU A 132 -11.36 5.50 -5.02
CA LEU A 132 -10.80 6.00 -3.76
C LEU A 132 -10.58 7.52 -3.79
N VAL A 133 -9.92 8.03 -4.82
CA VAL A 133 -9.48 9.44 -4.87
C VAL A 133 -10.54 10.40 -5.40
N LEU A 134 -11.58 9.92 -6.07
CA LEU A 134 -12.66 10.73 -6.64
C LEU A 134 -13.98 10.66 -5.86
N GLY A 135 -14.08 9.80 -4.85
CA GLY A 135 -15.31 9.66 -4.07
C GLY A 135 -15.67 10.93 -3.28
N ASP A 136 -16.96 11.30 -3.28
CA ASP A 136 -17.47 12.44 -2.52
C ASP A 136 -17.74 12.10 -1.05
N ASN A 137 -17.81 10.83 -0.72
CA ASN A 137 -18.11 10.35 0.63
C ASN A 137 -17.16 9.23 1.06
N LEU A 138 -17.02 9.05 2.37
CA LEU A 138 -16.10 8.08 2.96
C LEU A 138 -16.49 6.62 2.67
N LEU A 139 -17.77 6.31 2.43
CA LEU A 139 -18.17 4.96 2.07
C LEU A 139 -17.71 4.61 0.65
N PHE A 140 -17.86 5.53 -0.29
CA PHE A 140 -17.41 5.33 -1.66
C PHE A 140 -15.86 5.28 -1.74
N LEU A 141 -15.20 6.13 -0.96
CA LEU A 141 -13.75 6.05 -0.76
C LEU A 141 -13.35 4.68 -0.20
N TYR A 142 -14.06 4.17 0.81
CA TYR A 142 -13.81 2.86 1.41
C TYR A 142 -14.02 1.71 0.41
N PHE A 143 -15.00 1.81 -0.48
CA PHE A 143 -15.19 0.86 -1.57
C PHE A 143 -13.95 0.77 -2.47
N GLY A 144 -13.39 1.92 -2.89
CA GLY A 144 -12.12 1.96 -3.61
C GLY A 144 -10.94 1.43 -2.77
N TRP A 145 -10.94 1.72 -1.48
CA TRP A 145 -9.94 1.27 -0.51
C TRP A 145 -9.86 -0.25 -0.41
N GLU A 146 -10.99 -0.91 -0.35
CA GLU A 146 -11.09 -2.37 -0.38
C GLU A 146 -10.72 -2.94 -1.76
N GLY A 147 -11.11 -2.26 -2.82
CA GLY A 147 -10.78 -2.65 -4.20
C GLY A 147 -9.26 -2.68 -4.45
N VAL A 148 -8.52 -1.66 -4.01
CA VAL A 148 -7.04 -1.66 -4.15
C VAL A 148 -6.40 -2.75 -3.28
N GLY A 149 -6.98 -3.06 -2.13
CA GLY A 149 -6.54 -4.18 -1.28
C GLY A 149 -6.69 -5.54 -1.97
N LEU A 150 -7.84 -5.80 -2.59
CA LEU A 150 -8.09 -7.01 -3.37
C LEU A 150 -7.14 -7.12 -4.56
N CYS A 151 -7.01 -6.05 -5.35
CA CYS A 151 -6.14 -6.06 -6.53
C CYS A 151 -4.67 -6.28 -6.15
N SER A 152 -4.20 -5.68 -5.04
CA SER A 152 -2.83 -5.91 -4.56
C SER A 152 -2.60 -7.37 -4.18
N TYR A 153 -3.56 -8.02 -3.51
CA TYR A 153 -3.51 -9.44 -3.20
C TYR A 153 -3.34 -10.29 -4.46
N LEU A 154 -4.19 -10.04 -5.48
CA LEU A 154 -4.15 -10.77 -6.75
C LEU A 154 -2.84 -10.56 -7.52
N LEU A 155 -2.28 -9.35 -7.46
CA LEU A 155 -1.07 -8.98 -8.19
C LEU A 155 0.22 -9.38 -7.47
N ILE A 156 0.28 -9.30 -6.14
CA ILE A 156 1.42 -9.81 -5.36
C ILE A 156 1.51 -11.33 -5.51
N GLY A 157 0.37 -12.02 -5.48
CA GLY A 157 0.26 -13.46 -5.70
C GLY A 157 0.21 -13.87 -7.17
N PHE A 158 0.58 -13.01 -8.12
CA PHE A 158 0.45 -13.29 -9.55
C PHE A 158 1.14 -14.59 -9.99
N TYR A 159 2.34 -14.84 -9.49
CA TYR A 159 3.09 -16.08 -9.68
C TYR A 159 2.69 -17.14 -8.64
N TYR A 160 1.42 -17.52 -8.62
CA TYR A 160 0.78 -18.37 -7.61
C TYR A 160 1.32 -19.81 -7.53
N SER A 161 2.02 -20.29 -8.55
CA SER A 161 2.69 -21.59 -8.53
C SER A 161 3.76 -21.70 -7.43
N ASN A 162 4.33 -20.58 -7.00
CA ASN A 162 5.24 -20.54 -5.87
C ASN A 162 4.45 -20.19 -4.58
N ARG A 163 4.41 -21.14 -3.63
CA ARG A 163 3.71 -20.98 -2.36
C ARG A 163 4.16 -19.75 -1.56
N ASN A 164 5.44 -19.37 -1.65
CA ASN A 164 5.96 -18.21 -0.94
C ASN A 164 5.31 -16.91 -1.44
N ASN A 165 5.04 -16.81 -2.74
CA ASN A 165 4.34 -15.65 -3.30
C ASN A 165 2.89 -15.57 -2.82
N GLY A 166 2.22 -16.73 -2.69
CA GLY A 166 0.89 -16.81 -2.08
C GLY A 166 0.89 -16.38 -0.61
N ASN A 167 1.89 -16.79 0.16
CA ASN A 167 2.05 -16.38 1.55
C ASN A 167 2.32 -14.86 1.65
N ALA A 168 3.13 -14.30 0.77
CA ALA A 168 3.37 -12.85 0.72
C ALA A 168 2.10 -12.06 0.39
N ALA A 169 1.30 -12.54 -0.56
CA ALA A 169 0.00 -11.96 -0.90
C ALA A 169 -0.98 -12.02 0.28
N LEU A 170 -1.07 -13.17 0.94
CA LEU A 170 -1.93 -13.36 2.12
C LEU A 170 -1.50 -12.43 3.26
N LYS A 171 -0.19 -12.31 3.54
CA LYS A 171 0.35 -11.39 4.54
C LYS A 171 -0.05 -9.95 4.22
N ALA A 172 0.15 -9.50 2.98
CA ALA A 172 -0.22 -8.16 2.55
C ALA A 172 -1.72 -7.91 2.74
N PHE A 173 -2.56 -8.87 2.35
CA PHE A 173 -4.01 -8.78 2.51
C PHE A 173 -4.44 -8.69 3.98
N ILE A 174 -3.93 -9.58 4.85
CA ILE A 174 -4.33 -9.61 6.26
C ILE A 174 -3.86 -8.35 7.00
N VAL A 175 -2.60 -7.95 6.81
CA VAL A 175 -2.04 -6.77 7.50
C VAL A 175 -2.79 -5.49 7.09
N THR A 176 -3.05 -5.31 5.80
CA THR A 176 -3.82 -4.15 5.34
C THR A 176 -5.27 -4.23 5.79
N ARG A 177 -5.87 -5.43 5.86
CA ARG A 177 -7.25 -5.63 6.33
C ARG A 177 -7.41 -5.25 7.81
N ILE A 178 -6.40 -5.44 8.64
CA ILE A 178 -6.44 -4.94 10.03
C ILE A 178 -6.62 -3.42 10.02
N GLY A 179 -5.88 -2.70 9.17
CA GLY A 179 -6.08 -1.26 8.98
C GLY A 179 -7.47 -0.91 8.45
N ASP A 180 -8.00 -1.69 7.51
CA ASP A 180 -9.33 -1.50 6.93
C ASP A 180 -10.43 -1.62 7.99
N VAL A 181 -10.29 -2.55 8.94
CA VAL A 181 -11.23 -2.69 10.08
C VAL A 181 -11.19 -1.45 10.97
N PHE A 182 -10.01 -0.92 11.30
CA PHE A 182 -9.92 0.34 12.03
C PHE A 182 -10.62 1.48 11.28
N MET A 183 -10.38 1.61 9.99
CA MET A 183 -11.04 2.62 9.17
C MET A 183 -12.57 2.47 9.19
N ALA A 184 -13.09 1.25 9.04
CA ALA A 184 -14.53 0.99 9.11
C ALA A 184 -15.14 1.41 10.45
N ILE A 185 -14.46 1.13 11.56
CA ILE A 185 -14.88 1.59 12.90
C ILE A 185 -14.91 3.13 12.94
N GLY A 186 -13.89 3.79 12.38
CA GLY A 186 -13.85 5.25 12.26
C GLY A 186 -15.06 5.81 11.49
N LEU A 187 -15.43 5.18 10.37
CA LEU A 187 -16.60 5.55 9.59
C LEU A 187 -17.89 5.40 10.40
N PHE A 188 -18.04 4.30 11.14
CA PHE A 188 -19.22 4.09 11.99
C PHE A 188 -19.35 5.14 13.09
N ILE A 189 -18.22 5.50 13.74
CA ILE A 189 -18.20 6.56 14.76
C ILE A 189 -18.61 7.89 14.14
N LEU A 190 -18.04 8.27 13.00
CA LEU A 190 -18.36 9.52 12.31
C LEU A 190 -19.84 9.59 11.91
N PHE A 191 -20.36 8.51 11.33
CA PHE A 191 -21.78 8.46 10.98
C PHE A 191 -22.68 8.55 12.20
N GLN A 192 -22.38 7.82 13.26
CA GLN A 192 -23.18 7.83 14.49
C GLN A 192 -23.18 9.21 15.17
N GLN A 193 -22.05 9.89 15.16
CA GLN A 193 -21.90 11.18 15.84
C GLN A 193 -22.35 12.38 15.00
N VAL A 194 -22.08 12.37 13.70
CA VAL A 194 -22.34 13.52 12.81
C VAL A 194 -23.56 13.30 11.92
N GLY A 195 -23.90 12.05 11.59
CA GLY A 195 -25.07 11.70 10.79
C GLY A 195 -24.83 11.66 9.28
N THR A 196 -23.61 11.89 8.82
CA THR A 196 -23.24 11.85 7.40
C THR A 196 -21.86 11.25 7.20
N LEU A 197 -21.63 10.66 6.02
CA LEU A 197 -20.30 10.25 5.53
C LEU A 197 -19.87 11.07 4.30
N ASN A 198 -20.67 12.03 3.86
CA ASN A 198 -20.22 12.98 2.84
C ASN A 198 -19.05 13.80 3.39
N ILE A 199 -17.94 13.85 2.66
CA ILE A 199 -16.69 14.43 3.17
C ILE A 199 -16.84 15.94 3.39
N GLN A 200 -17.47 16.64 2.46
CA GLN A 200 -17.64 18.09 2.56
C GLN A 200 -18.58 18.47 3.70
N GLU A 201 -19.67 17.73 3.87
CA GLU A 201 -20.58 17.91 5.01
C GLU A 201 -19.88 17.62 6.34
N LEU A 202 -19.07 16.56 6.41
CA LEU A 202 -18.27 16.24 7.61
C LEU A 202 -17.33 17.38 7.98
N LEU A 203 -16.63 17.98 7.02
CA LEU A 203 -15.68 19.07 7.26
C LEU A 203 -16.39 20.33 7.76
N VAL A 204 -17.65 20.55 7.38
CA VAL A 204 -18.47 21.68 7.84
C VAL A 204 -19.13 21.40 9.21
N LEU A 205 -19.67 20.21 9.41
CA LEU A 205 -20.44 19.86 10.61
C LEU A 205 -19.56 19.46 11.79
N ALA A 206 -18.41 18.85 11.57
CA ALA A 206 -17.56 18.39 12.67
C ALA A 206 -17.10 19.51 13.61
N PRO A 207 -16.64 20.69 13.13
CA PRO A 207 -16.28 21.80 14.02
C PRO A 207 -17.46 22.38 14.82
N GLN A 208 -18.69 22.16 14.35
CA GLN A 208 -19.90 22.58 15.07
C GLN A 208 -20.32 21.57 16.13
N LYS A 209 -19.99 20.30 15.91
CA LYS A 209 -20.36 19.18 16.79
C LYS A 209 -19.33 18.90 17.89
N PHE A 210 -18.05 19.02 17.57
CA PHE A 210 -16.94 18.64 18.45
C PHE A 210 -16.10 19.85 18.84
N GLN A 211 -15.67 19.86 20.08
CA GLN A 211 -14.57 20.71 20.54
C GLN A 211 -13.22 20.05 20.22
N VAL A 212 -12.17 20.85 20.17
CA VAL A 212 -10.79 20.34 19.99
C VAL A 212 -10.45 19.39 21.15
N GLY A 213 -10.02 18.18 20.80
CA GLY A 213 -9.66 17.15 21.78
C GLY A 213 -10.87 16.35 22.33
N ASP A 214 -12.05 16.51 21.76
CA ASP A 214 -13.23 15.69 22.13
C ASP A 214 -12.94 14.19 21.92
N PHE A 215 -13.45 13.37 22.83
CA PHE A 215 -13.20 11.92 22.81
C PHE A 215 -13.59 11.25 21.50
N TRP A 216 -14.78 11.56 20.97
CA TRP A 216 -15.29 10.87 19.80
C TRP A 216 -14.53 11.23 18.51
N ILE A 217 -14.15 12.49 18.35
CA ILE A 217 -13.34 12.90 17.17
C ILE A 217 -11.91 12.39 17.29
N THR A 218 -11.34 12.36 18.49
CA THR A 218 -10.02 11.77 18.75
C THR A 218 -10.03 10.27 18.45
N LEU A 219 -11.05 9.54 18.89
CA LEU A 219 -11.18 8.11 18.59
C LEU A 219 -11.41 7.87 17.09
N ALA A 220 -12.27 8.63 16.44
CA ALA A 220 -12.53 8.48 15.01
C ALA A 220 -11.27 8.74 14.18
N THR A 221 -10.52 9.81 14.46
CA THR A 221 -9.26 10.11 13.76
C THR A 221 -8.16 9.09 14.04
N LEU A 222 -8.09 8.54 15.25
CA LEU A 222 -7.20 7.42 15.57
C LEU A 222 -7.53 6.18 14.73
N MET A 223 -8.82 5.89 14.55
CA MET A 223 -9.27 4.77 13.70
C MET A 223 -8.95 5.03 12.22
N LEU A 224 -9.14 6.25 11.72
CA LEU A 224 -8.73 6.62 10.36
C LEU A 224 -7.21 6.50 10.17
N LEU A 225 -6.43 6.90 11.18
CA LEU A 225 -4.96 6.70 11.17
C LEU A 225 -4.61 5.21 11.10
N GLY A 226 -5.34 4.35 11.82
CA GLY A 226 -5.18 2.89 11.74
C GLY A 226 -5.37 2.37 10.31
N GLY A 227 -6.37 2.87 9.59
CA GLY A 227 -6.55 2.60 8.16
C GLY A 227 -5.39 3.10 7.31
N ALA A 228 -4.98 4.34 7.53
CA ALA A 228 -3.91 4.98 6.80
C ALA A 228 -2.56 4.25 6.93
N VAL A 229 -2.16 3.86 8.14
CA VAL A 229 -0.90 3.13 8.36
C VAL A 229 -0.91 1.74 7.73
N GLY A 230 -2.07 1.10 7.61
CA GLY A 230 -2.22 -0.17 6.91
C GLY A 230 -1.87 -0.09 5.43
N LYS A 231 -2.54 0.78 4.68
CA LYS A 231 -2.30 0.94 3.22
C LYS A 231 -0.96 1.61 2.92
N SER A 232 -0.58 2.59 3.72
CA SER A 232 0.66 3.35 3.52
C SER A 232 1.91 2.69 4.11
N ALA A 233 1.79 1.48 4.64
CA ALA A 233 2.89 0.69 5.20
C ALA A 233 3.73 1.49 6.20
N GLN A 234 3.06 2.15 7.14
CA GLN A 234 3.68 2.83 8.26
C GLN A 234 3.57 1.97 9.52
N LEU A 235 4.42 2.22 10.51
CA LEU A 235 4.34 1.55 11.82
C LEU A 235 2.93 1.69 12.42
N PRO A 236 2.38 0.61 12.98
CA PRO A 236 2.93 -0.73 13.17
C PRO A 236 2.55 -1.73 12.05
N LEU A 237 1.94 -1.31 10.96
CA LEU A 237 1.43 -2.18 9.89
C LEU A 237 2.30 -2.16 8.61
N GLN A 238 3.62 -2.04 8.76
CA GLN A 238 4.56 -1.86 7.64
C GLN A 238 5.10 -3.16 7.03
N THR A 239 4.98 -4.30 7.72
CA THR A 239 5.77 -5.50 7.41
C THR A 239 5.43 -6.18 6.08
N TRP A 240 4.27 -5.89 5.52
CA TRP A 240 3.82 -6.50 4.27
C TRP A 240 4.52 -5.94 3.03
N LEU A 241 4.99 -4.66 3.09
CA LEU A 241 5.42 -3.93 1.89
C LEU A 241 6.67 -4.52 1.24
N ALA A 242 7.66 -4.91 2.03
CA ALA A 242 8.89 -5.51 1.51
C ALA A 242 8.65 -6.92 0.94
N ASP A 243 7.70 -7.68 1.48
CA ASP A 243 7.34 -9.00 0.97
C ASP A 243 6.45 -8.93 -0.29
N ALA A 244 5.77 -7.79 -0.50
CA ALA A 244 5.03 -7.51 -1.72
C ALA A 244 5.90 -7.52 -3.00
N MET A 245 7.23 -7.51 -2.85
CA MET A 245 8.18 -7.66 -3.96
C MET A 245 8.12 -9.04 -4.64
N ALA A 246 7.36 -9.98 -4.15
CA ALA A 246 7.06 -11.27 -4.79
C ALA A 246 6.31 -11.13 -6.12
N GLY A 247 5.56 -10.04 -6.32
CA GLY A 247 4.86 -9.75 -7.57
C GLY A 247 5.78 -9.26 -8.71
N PRO A 248 5.27 -9.20 -9.96
CA PRO A 248 5.99 -8.62 -11.09
C PRO A 248 6.42 -7.17 -10.83
N THR A 249 7.57 -6.76 -11.38
CA THR A 249 8.11 -5.41 -11.11
C THR A 249 7.17 -4.24 -11.50
N PRO A 250 6.40 -4.30 -12.61
CA PRO A 250 5.42 -3.25 -12.89
C PRO A 250 4.33 -3.13 -11.82
N VAL A 251 3.96 -4.23 -11.14
CA VAL A 251 3.06 -4.19 -9.98
C VAL A 251 3.70 -3.43 -8.83
N SER A 252 4.99 -3.70 -8.57
CA SER A 252 5.74 -2.96 -7.55
C SER A 252 5.77 -1.46 -7.86
N ALA A 253 6.02 -1.07 -9.12
CA ALA A 253 5.94 0.32 -9.54
C ALA A 253 4.55 0.92 -9.27
N LEU A 254 3.48 0.21 -9.62
CA LEU A 254 2.11 0.68 -9.46
C LEU A 254 1.73 0.86 -7.98
N ILE A 255 2.00 -0.14 -7.13
CA ILE A 255 1.72 -0.10 -5.69
C ILE A 255 2.49 1.02 -4.99
N HIS A 256 3.78 1.18 -5.32
CA HIS A 256 4.71 2.02 -4.56
C HIS A 256 4.80 3.47 -5.05
N ALA A 257 4.44 3.74 -6.32
CA ALA A 257 4.56 5.08 -6.88
C ALA A 257 3.24 5.85 -6.87
N ALA A 258 2.18 5.28 -7.44
CA ALA A 258 1.01 6.06 -7.84
C ALA A 258 -0.28 5.66 -7.12
N THR A 259 -0.32 4.53 -6.38
CA THR A 259 -1.60 3.99 -5.93
C THR A 259 -1.61 3.65 -4.43
N MET A 260 -1.59 2.40 -4.06
CA MET A 260 -1.98 1.90 -2.73
C MET A 260 -1.28 2.57 -1.56
N VAL A 261 0.05 2.77 -1.63
CA VAL A 261 0.79 3.37 -0.51
C VAL A 261 0.52 4.86 -0.32
N THR A 262 -0.02 5.53 -1.35
CA THR A 262 -0.41 6.94 -1.27
C THR A 262 -1.80 7.15 -0.65
N ALA A 263 -2.59 6.07 -0.54
CA ALA A 263 -3.97 6.13 -0.07
C ALA A 263 -4.11 6.68 1.35
N GLY A 264 -3.20 6.30 2.27
CA GLY A 264 -3.22 6.80 3.65
C GLY A 264 -2.88 8.29 3.74
N VAL A 265 -1.92 8.75 2.94
CA VAL A 265 -1.59 10.18 2.83
C VAL A 265 -2.78 10.96 2.31
N TYR A 266 -3.41 10.48 1.25
CA TYR A 266 -4.61 11.07 0.68
C TYR A 266 -5.77 11.13 1.69
N LEU A 267 -6.02 10.03 2.42
CA LEU A 267 -7.10 9.95 3.41
C LEU A 267 -6.94 11.04 4.49
N ILE A 268 -5.74 11.16 5.06
CA ILE A 268 -5.47 12.13 6.12
C ILE A 268 -5.58 13.57 5.56
N ALA A 269 -5.02 13.84 4.39
CA ALA A 269 -5.14 15.14 3.75
C ALA A 269 -6.59 15.47 3.38
N ARG A 270 -7.35 14.51 2.84
CA ARG A 270 -8.77 14.68 2.48
C ARG A 270 -9.67 14.96 3.69
N THR A 271 -9.32 14.40 4.83
CA THR A 271 -10.06 14.58 6.09
C THR A 271 -9.33 15.51 7.07
N HIS A 272 -8.50 16.43 6.57
CA HIS A 272 -7.68 17.34 7.37
C HIS A 272 -8.45 18.06 8.47
N GLY A 273 -9.67 18.52 8.19
CA GLY A 273 -10.51 19.22 9.17
C GLY A 273 -10.92 18.36 10.37
N LEU A 274 -10.96 17.03 10.24
CA LEU A 274 -11.18 16.13 11.37
C LEU A 274 -9.91 15.99 12.21
N PHE A 275 -8.74 15.87 11.57
CA PHE A 275 -7.45 15.76 12.26
C PHE A 275 -7.05 17.04 12.99
N THR A 276 -7.42 18.21 12.48
CA THR A 276 -7.17 19.49 13.18
C THR A 276 -7.98 19.61 14.48
N LEU A 277 -9.12 18.92 14.60
CA LEU A 277 -9.90 18.81 15.84
C LEU A 277 -9.29 17.81 16.83
N ALA A 278 -8.36 16.98 16.41
CA ALA A 278 -7.66 15.99 17.23
C ALA A 278 -6.13 16.19 17.15
N PRO A 279 -5.56 17.26 17.70
CA PRO A 279 -4.16 17.62 17.55
C PRO A 279 -3.21 16.57 18.08
N GLU A 280 -3.60 15.80 19.10
CA GLU A 280 -2.80 14.68 19.62
C GLU A 280 -2.63 13.57 18.57
N ILE A 281 -3.70 13.25 17.83
CA ILE A 281 -3.63 12.26 16.76
C ILE A 281 -2.88 12.79 15.56
N LEU A 282 -3.03 14.08 15.22
CA LEU A 282 -2.25 14.71 14.16
C LEU A 282 -0.75 14.68 14.49
N HIS A 283 -0.38 14.98 15.74
CA HIS A 283 1.01 14.84 16.19
C HIS A 283 1.50 13.38 16.13
N LEU A 284 0.65 12.42 16.48
CA LEU A 284 0.95 10.99 16.35
C LEU A 284 1.20 10.57 14.88
N VAL A 285 0.47 11.14 13.91
CA VAL A 285 0.75 10.96 12.47
C VAL A 285 2.21 11.33 12.16
N GLY A 286 2.66 12.48 12.64
CA GLY A 286 4.05 12.95 12.47
C GLY A 286 5.07 12.01 13.11
N ILE A 287 4.82 11.55 14.33
CA ILE A 287 5.70 10.60 15.04
C ILE A 287 5.79 9.28 14.28
N VAL A 288 4.66 8.71 13.88
CA VAL A 288 4.62 7.46 13.09
C VAL A 288 5.43 7.60 11.82
N GLY A 289 5.26 8.71 11.08
CA GLY A 289 6.05 9.01 9.88
C GLY A 289 7.55 9.14 10.19
N GLY A 290 7.91 9.93 11.19
CA GLY A 290 9.30 10.18 11.59
C GLY A 290 10.04 8.92 12.05
N VAL A 291 9.39 8.07 12.83
CA VAL A 291 9.99 6.79 13.26
C VAL A 291 10.10 5.82 12.09
N THR A 292 9.04 5.69 11.29
CA THR A 292 9.04 4.79 10.13
C THR A 292 10.14 5.15 9.12
N LEU A 293 10.32 6.43 8.81
CA LEU A 293 11.33 6.85 7.84
C LEU A 293 12.75 6.50 8.26
N VAL A 294 13.07 6.64 9.55
CA VAL A 294 14.39 6.29 10.09
C VAL A 294 14.60 4.77 10.06
N LEU A 295 13.66 4.01 10.62
CA LEU A 295 13.78 2.54 10.67
C LEU A 295 13.87 1.92 9.27
N ALA A 296 13.07 2.42 8.32
CA ALA A 296 13.12 1.96 6.94
C ALA A 296 14.43 2.31 6.23
N GLY A 297 15.03 3.47 6.53
CA GLY A 297 16.33 3.86 6.01
C GLY A 297 17.45 2.90 6.41
N PHE A 298 17.51 2.52 7.68
CA PHE A 298 18.48 1.52 8.16
C PHE A 298 18.22 0.13 7.57
N ALA A 299 16.97 -0.29 7.45
CA ALA A 299 16.63 -1.56 6.81
C ALA A 299 17.05 -1.59 5.33
N ALA A 300 16.82 -0.50 4.58
CA ALA A 300 17.24 -0.38 3.18
C ALA A 300 18.75 -0.51 2.99
N LEU A 301 19.54 0.01 3.93
CA LEU A 301 21.00 0.02 3.86
C LEU A 301 21.62 -1.39 3.81
N VAL A 302 20.97 -2.38 4.39
CA VAL A 302 21.49 -3.75 4.49
C VAL A 302 20.85 -4.74 3.54
N GLN A 303 19.77 -4.37 2.84
CA GLN A 303 19.12 -5.26 1.87
C GLN A 303 20.06 -5.57 0.68
N THR A 304 19.85 -6.75 0.10
CA THR A 304 20.62 -7.24 -1.05
C THR A 304 19.79 -7.31 -2.33
N ASP A 305 18.49 -7.35 -2.22
CA ASP A 305 17.53 -7.38 -3.33
C ASP A 305 17.19 -5.95 -3.79
N ILE A 306 17.35 -5.69 -5.09
CA ILE A 306 17.13 -4.38 -5.71
C ILE A 306 15.71 -3.84 -5.45
N LYS A 307 14.69 -4.70 -5.54
CA LYS A 307 13.30 -4.32 -5.30
C LYS A 307 13.02 -4.07 -3.81
N ARG A 308 13.58 -4.89 -2.92
CA ARG A 308 13.41 -4.70 -1.47
C ARG A 308 14.06 -3.40 -0.98
N ILE A 309 15.21 -3.02 -1.52
CA ILE A 309 15.83 -1.71 -1.21
C ILE A 309 14.87 -0.59 -1.60
N LEU A 310 14.28 -0.65 -2.79
CA LEU A 310 13.32 0.34 -3.27
C LEU A 310 12.01 0.32 -2.45
N ALA A 311 11.57 -0.83 -1.95
CA ALA A 311 10.41 -0.96 -1.09
C ALA A 311 10.62 -0.25 0.26
N TYR A 312 11.74 -0.49 0.94
CA TYR A 312 12.07 0.23 2.17
C TYR A 312 12.27 1.73 1.93
N SER A 313 12.83 2.11 0.79
CA SER A 313 12.93 3.52 0.43
C SER A 313 11.57 4.16 0.20
N THR A 314 10.57 3.44 -0.32
CA THR A 314 9.19 3.90 -0.39
C THR A 314 8.59 4.11 0.99
N MET A 315 8.75 3.14 1.88
CA MET A 315 8.30 3.22 3.26
C MET A 315 8.88 4.46 3.96
N SER A 316 10.15 4.76 3.74
CA SER A 316 10.82 5.95 4.25
C SER A 316 10.23 7.24 3.67
N GLN A 317 10.00 7.32 2.36
CA GLN A 317 9.44 8.52 1.72
C GLN A 317 7.98 8.79 2.10
N ILE A 318 7.16 7.75 2.21
CA ILE A 318 5.80 7.89 2.77
C ILE A 318 5.87 8.36 4.23
N GLY A 319 6.88 7.92 4.99
CA GLY A 319 7.16 8.45 6.32
C GLY A 319 7.38 9.96 6.34
N TYR A 320 8.08 10.54 5.34
CA TYR A 320 8.19 11.98 5.18
C TYR A 320 6.84 12.65 4.93
N MET A 321 5.96 12.04 4.14
CA MET A 321 4.62 12.59 3.90
C MET A 321 3.77 12.57 5.16
N PHE A 322 3.84 11.50 5.96
CA PHE A 322 3.19 11.42 7.28
C PHE A 322 3.77 12.46 8.26
N LEU A 323 5.08 12.65 8.25
CA LEU A 323 5.74 13.70 9.04
C LEU A 323 5.20 15.08 8.64
N ALA A 324 5.11 15.37 7.35
CA ALA A 324 4.57 16.62 6.83
C ALA A 324 3.12 16.84 7.25
N LEU A 325 2.27 15.83 7.11
CA LEU A 325 0.88 15.88 7.57
C LEU A 325 0.81 16.17 9.08
N GLY A 326 1.65 15.49 9.86
CA GLY A 326 1.68 15.62 11.32
C GLY A 326 2.10 17.00 11.83
N VAL A 327 2.85 17.77 11.03
CA VAL A 327 3.17 19.18 11.34
C VAL A 327 2.22 20.19 10.68
N GLY A 328 1.17 19.71 10.02
CA GLY A 328 0.20 20.57 9.33
C GLY A 328 0.67 21.09 7.97
N ALA A 329 1.71 20.50 7.40
CA ALA A 329 2.24 20.84 6.08
C ALA A 329 1.55 20.03 4.98
N TRP A 330 0.25 20.26 4.82
CA TRP A 330 -0.63 19.50 3.93
C TRP A 330 -0.20 19.57 2.47
N ASP A 331 0.08 20.76 1.96
CA ASP A 331 0.51 21.00 0.58
C ASP A 331 1.85 20.35 0.30
N ALA A 332 2.81 20.46 1.24
CA ALA A 332 4.12 19.84 1.13
C ALA A 332 4.02 18.30 1.04
N ALA A 333 3.13 17.69 1.81
CA ALA A 333 2.87 16.25 1.77
C ALA A 333 2.38 15.79 0.39
N ILE A 334 1.40 16.51 -0.18
CA ILE A 334 0.81 16.17 -1.50
C ILE A 334 1.78 16.49 -2.63
N PHE A 335 2.52 17.60 -2.53
CA PHE A 335 3.55 17.93 -3.51
C PHE A 335 4.66 16.86 -3.54
N HIS A 336 5.11 16.41 -2.37
CA HIS A 336 6.08 15.32 -2.30
C HIS A 336 5.51 13.98 -2.79
N LEU A 337 4.23 13.71 -2.55
CA LEU A 337 3.53 12.54 -3.09
C LEU A 337 3.58 12.54 -4.63
N MET A 338 3.29 13.67 -5.27
CA MET A 338 3.33 13.79 -6.72
C MET A 338 4.74 13.58 -7.30
N THR A 339 5.74 14.27 -6.78
CA THR A 339 7.13 14.12 -7.24
C THR A 339 7.68 12.72 -6.95
N HIS A 340 7.32 12.15 -5.79
CA HIS A 340 7.64 10.78 -5.42
C HIS A 340 7.10 9.77 -6.43
N ALA A 341 5.88 9.95 -6.92
CA ALA A 341 5.31 9.09 -7.94
C ALA A 341 6.18 9.04 -9.20
N PHE A 342 6.75 10.17 -9.62
CA PHE A 342 7.62 10.24 -10.80
C PHE A 342 8.93 9.45 -10.61
N PHE A 343 9.71 9.76 -9.60
CA PHE A 343 11.00 9.11 -9.43
C PHE A 343 10.90 7.68 -8.90
N LYS A 344 9.83 7.32 -8.19
CA LYS A 344 9.61 5.92 -7.75
C LYS A 344 9.19 5.03 -8.89
N ALA A 345 8.27 5.48 -9.74
CA ALA A 345 7.94 4.74 -10.95
C ALA A 345 9.19 4.54 -11.81
N LEU A 346 10.00 5.59 -12.01
CA LEU A 346 11.25 5.52 -12.74
C LEU A 346 12.19 4.44 -12.17
N LEU A 347 12.45 4.48 -10.87
CA LEU A 347 13.37 3.53 -10.22
C LEU A 347 12.87 2.08 -10.28
N PHE A 348 11.57 1.85 -10.07
CA PHE A 348 11.02 0.50 -10.17
C PHE A 348 11.01 -0.02 -11.61
N LEU A 349 10.61 0.79 -12.59
CA LEU A 349 10.65 0.37 -13.99
C LEU A 349 12.08 0.12 -14.46
N ALA A 350 13.02 0.98 -14.08
CA ALA A 350 14.43 0.77 -14.37
C ALA A 350 14.99 -0.49 -13.68
N SER A 351 14.57 -0.78 -12.44
CA SER A 351 14.94 -2.04 -11.78
C SER A 351 14.39 -3.25 -12.54
N GLY A 352 13.16 -3.16 -13.06
CA GLY A 352 12.58 -4.18 -13.92
C GLY A 352 13.39 -4.39 -15.20
N ALA A 353 13.82 -3.31 -15.85
CA ALA A 353 14.68 -3.39 -17.02
C ALA A 353 16.02 -4.07 -16.71
N VAL A 354 16.65 -3.76 -15.57
CA VAL A 354 17.89 -4.41 -15.12
C VAL A 354 17.66 -5.89 -14.82
N ILE A 355 16.58 -6.25 -14.11
CA ILE A 355 16.25 -7.64 -13.74
C ILE A 355 16.06 -8.49 -15.00
N VAL A 356 15.28 -8.02 -15.99
CA VAL A 356 15.09 -8.72 -17.25
C VAL A 356 16.42 -8.86 -18.02
N ALA A 357 17.20 -7.77 -18.09
CA ALA A 357 18.50 -7.76 -18.76
C ALA A 357 19.50 -8.74 -18.13
N CYS A 358 19.41 -8.99 -16.82
CA CYS A 358 20.26 -9.87 -16.03
C CYS A 358 19.65 -11.24 -15.76
N HIS A 359 18.78 -11.75 -16.63
CA HIS A 359 18.16 -13.09 -16.52
C HIS A 359 17.44 -13.33 -15.20
N HIS A 360 16.66 -12.34 -14.75
CA HIS A 360 15.87 -12.32 -13.52
C HIS A 360 16.67 -12.34 -12.21
N GLU A 361 17.99 -12.02 -12.25
CA GLU A 361 18.76 -11.82 -11.03
C GLU A 361 18.29 -10.53 -10.32
N GLN A 362 18.05 -10.62 -9.01
CA GLN A 362 17.61 -9.50 -8.17
C GLN A 362 18.66 -9.09 -7.13
N ASN A 363 19.65 -9.94 -6.87
CA ASN A 363 20.70 -9.66 -5.90
C ASN A 363 21.75 -8.71 -6.50
N ILE A 364 21.85 -7.49 -5.95
CA ILE A 364 22.77 -6.46 -6.42
C ILE A 364 24.25 -6.88 -6.36
N PHE A 365 24.60 -7.79 -5.47
CA PHE A 365 26.00 -8.29 -5.34
C PHE A 365 26.38 -9.31 -6.41
N LYS A 366 25.41 -9.86 -7.14
CA LYS A 366 25.63 -10.72 -8.30
C LYS A 366 25.62 -9.96 -9.63
N MET A 367 25.30 -8.66 -9.59
CA MET A 367 25.38 -7.72 -10.69
C MET A 367 26.75 -7.03 -10.69
N GLY A 368 26.91 -5.98 -11.47
CA GLY A 368 28.12 -5.15 -11.53
C GLY A 368 28.48 -4.78 -12.96
N GLY A 369 29.16 -3.64 -13.16
CA GLY A 369 29.67 -3.21 -14.47
C GLY A 369 28.60 -2.92 -15.52
N LEU A 370 27.35 -2.69 -15.13
CA LEU A 370 26.20 -2.59 -16.05
C LEU A 370 26.06 -1.24 -16.74
N TRP A 371 26.78 -0.20 -16.28
CA TRP A 371 26.58 1.17 -16.76
C TRP A 371 26.77 1.38 -18.28
N LYS A 372 27.71 0.65 -18.90
CA LYS A 372 27.92 0.67 -20.35
C LYS A 372 26.94 -0.20 -21.13
N LYS A 373 26.50 -1.31 -20.51
CA LYS A 373 25.59 -2.27 -21.15
C LYS A 373 24.15 -1.83 -21.12
N LEU A 374 23.73 -1.09 -20.07
CA LEU A 374 22.37 -0.63 -19.83
C LEU A 374 22.32 0.89 -19.59
N PRO A 375 22.68 1.72 -20.60
CA PRO A 375 22.84 3.15 -20.40
C PRO A 375 21.54 3.87 -20.01
N LEU A 376 20.39 3.47 -20.56
CA LEU A 376 19.09 4.06 -20.21
C LEU A 376 18.69 3.73 -18.77
N ALA A 377 18.86 2.46 -18.35
CA ALA A 377 18.59 2.06 -16.98
C ALA A 377 19.54 2.77 -16.00
N TYR A 378 20.81 2.91 -16.36
CA TYR A 378 21.78 3.65 -15.57
C TYR A 378 21.40 5.14 -15.42
N ALA A 379 21.06 5.81 -16.52
CA ALA A 379 20.57 7.19 -16.48
C ALA A 379 19.30 7.31 -15.60
N SER A 380 18.38 6.35 -15.70
CA SER A 380 17.17 6.30 -14.89
C SER A 380 17.50 6.17 -13.40
N PHE A 381 18.46 5.33 -13.04
CA PHE A 381 18.89 5.18 -11.64
C PHE A 381 19.66 6.41 -11.12
N ILE A 382 20.48 7.04 -11.93
CA ILE A 382 21.18 8.29 -11.55
C ILE A 382 20.16 9.40 -11.31
N VAL A 383 19.25 9.66 -12.24
CA VAL A 383 18.27 10.74 -12.13
C VAL A 383 17.24 10.44 -11.04
N GLY A 384 16.65 9.23 -11.06
CA GLY A 384 15.67 8.82 -10.05
C GLY A 384 16.29 8.71 -8.65
N GLY A 385 17.51 8.21 -8.54
CA GLY A 385 18.25 8.13 -7.28
C GLY A 385 18.66 9.50 -6.75
N ALA A 386 19.09 10.40 -7.61
CA ALA A 386 19.36 11.80 -7.25
C ALA A 386 18.08 12.50 -6.76
N ALA A 387 16.93 12.27 -7.42
CA ALA A 387 15.64 12.82 -7.02
C ALA A 387 15.20 12.24 -5.67
N LEU A 388 15.35 10.94 -5.45
CA LEU A 388 15.08 10.28 -4.18
C LEU A 388 15.96 10.82 -3.04
N ALA A 389 17.25 11.06 -3.32
CA ALA A 389 18.21 11.65 -2.39
C ALA A 389 18.01 13.16 -2.19
N ALA A 390 17.15 13.79 -2.97
CA ALA A 390 16.91 15.24 -2.97
C ALA A 390 18.18 16.06 -3.33
N LEU A 391 18.87 15.65 -4.42
CA LEU A 391 20.05 16.40 -4.88
C LEU A 391 19.66 17.83 -5.27
N PRO A 392 20.34 18.86 -4.71
CA PRO A 392 19.95 20.26 -4.84
C PRO A 392 19.79 20.75 -6.28
N LEU A 393 18.81 21.61 -6.52
CA LEU A 393 18.52 22.41 -7.71
C LEU A 393 18.07 21.62 -8.95
N VAL A 394 18.55 20.41 -9.16
CA VAL A 394 18.35 19.66 -10.43
C VAL A 394 17.25 18.62 -10.37
N THR A 395 16.74 18.27 -9.17
CA THR A 395 15.79 17.18 -9.00
C THR A 395 14.46 17.63 -8.43
N ALA A 396 13.37 16.98 -8.85
CA ALA A 396 12.03 17.24 -8.30
C ALA A 396 11.95 16.96 -6.79
N GLY A 397 12.65 15.92 -6.33
CA GLY A 397 12.67 15.53 -4.91
C GLY A 397 13.30 16.57 -3.99
N PHE A 398 14.23 17.39 -4.48
CA PHE A 398 14.79 18.50 -3.69
C PHE A 398 13.70 19.50 -3.28
N TYR A 399 12.96 20.03 -4.24
CA TYR A 399 11.95 21.04 -3.98
C TYR A 399 10.84 20.54 -3.05
N SER A 400 10.41 19.29 -3.19
CA SER A 400 9.32 18.76 -2.37
C SER A 400 9.77 18.31 -0.98
N LYS A 401 10.95 17.70 -0.85
CA LYS A 401 11.45 17.19 0.44
C LYS A 401 11.97 18.31 1.34
N ASP A 402 12.63 19.29 0.76
CA ASP A 402 13.11 20.46 1.52
C ASP A 402 11.96 21.30 2.07
N GLU A 403 10.84 21.36 1.35
CA GLU A 403 9.63 22.00 1.87
C GLU A 403 9.12 21.28 3.13
N ILE A 404 9.12 19.94 3.15
CA ILE A 404 8.75 19.17 4.35
C ILE A 404 9.67 19.48 5.53
N LEU A 405 10.99 19.54 5.30
CA LEU A 405 11.95 19.86 6.35
C LEU A 405 11.79 21.29 6.86
N TRP A 406 11.52 22.23 5.94
CA TRP A 406 11.26 23.62 6.30
C TRP A 406 10.01 23.75 7.18
N GLU A 407 8.92 23.09 6.82
CA GLU A 407 7.67 23.13 7.58
C GLU A 407 7.83 22.48 8.96
N ALA A 408 8.61 21.40 9.08
CA ALA A 408 8.93 20.80 10.37
C ALA A 408 9.73 21.78 11.26
N PHE A 409 10.64 22.57 10.67
CA PHE A 409 11.37 23.61 11.37
C PHE A 409 10.45 24.77 11.77
N ALA A 410 9.66 25.30 10.83
CA ALA A 410 8.78 26.45 11.03
C ALA A 410 7.68 26.18 12.07
N SER A 411 7.20 24.93 12.15
CA SER A 411 6.22 24.50 13.15
C SER A 411 6.82 24.25 14.54
N GLY A 412 8.14 24.40 14.71
CA GLY A 412 8.83 24.17 15.99
C GLY A 412 9.04 22.70 16.38
N ASN A 413 8.74 21.74 15.50
CA ASN A 413 8.88 20.30 15.74
C ASN A 413 10.32 19.82 15.48
N GLN A 414 11.27 20.21 16.32
CA GLN A 414 12.69 19.91 16.15
C GLN A 414 12.99 18.41 16.09
N ASN A 415 12.31 17.58 16.88
CA ASN A 415 12.53 16.13 16.88
C ASN A 415 12.17 15.51 15.52
N LEU A 416 11.08 15.96 14.90
CA LEU A 416 10.68 15.52 13.57
C LEU A 416 11.63 16.05 12.49
N LEU A 417 12.12 17.27 12.63
CA LEU A 417 13.16 17.82 11.76
C LEU A 417 14.43 16.96 11.81
N TYR A 418 14.92 16.61 13.01
CA TYR A 418 16.10 15.75 13.14
C TYR A 418 15.88 14.37 12.55
N ALA A 419 14.71 13.76 12.76
CA ALA A 419 14.34 12.50 12.11
C ALA A 419 14.39 12.63 10.58
N GLY A 420 13.86 13.73 10.02
CA GLY A 420 13.92 14.04 8.60
C GLY A 420 15.35 14.20 8.06
N LEU A 421 16.23 14.89 8.79
CA LEU A 421 17.64 15.07 8.40
C LEU A 421 18.43 13.77 8.45
N VAL A 422 18.24 12.93 9.47
CA VAL A 422 18.82 11.58 9.55
C VAL A 422 18.33 10.72 8.40
N GLY A 423 17.03 10.75 8.12
CA GLY A 423 16.44 10.05 6.98
C GLY A 423 16.98 10.53 5.63
N ALA A 424 17.26 11.82 5.46
CA ALA A 424 17.86 12.37 4.24
C ALA A 424 19.27 11.82 4.00
N PHE A 425 20.10 11.78 5.04
CA PHE A 425 21.43 11.18 4.99
C PHE A 425 21.35 9.69 4.62
N MET A 426 20.49 8.92 5.31
CA MET A 426 20.29 7.50 5.06
C MET A 426 19.79 7.23 3.64
N THR A 427 18.86 8.06 3.15
CA THR A 427 18.34 7.95 1.78
C THR A 427 19.43 8.07 0.74
N SER A 428 20.30 9.08 0.87
CA SER A 428 21.43 9.27 -0.03
C SER A 428 22.40 8.09 0.02
N LEU A 429 22.70 7.62 1.22
CA LEU A 429 23.65 6.53 1.45
C LEU A 429 23.17 5.20 0.84
N TYR A 430 21.94 4.74 1.15
CA TYR A 430 21.47 3.46 0.63
C TYR A 430 21.15 3.50 -0.87
N THR A 431 20.67 4.64 -1.38
CA THR A 431 20.34 4.79 -2.80
C THR A 431 21.60 4.73 -3.66
N PHE A 432 22.63 5.46 -3.30
CA PHE A 432 23.88 5.44 -4.06
C PHE A 432 24.70 4.17 -3.79
N ARG A 433 24.58 3.55 -2.62
CA ARG A 433 25.07 2.17 -2.41
C ARG A 433 24.46 1.21 -3.44
N LEU A 434 23.13 1.27 -3.65
CA LEU A 434 22.43 0.47 -4.65
C LEU A 434 22.99 0.71 -6.05
N ILE A 435 23.10 1.99 -6.45
CA ILE A 435 23.58 2.38 -7.79
C ILE A 435 25.04 1.92 -8.01
N PHE A 436 25.93 2.19 -7.07
CA PHE A 436 27.34 1.86 -7.23
C PHE A 436 27.61 0.36 -7.23
N ILE A 437 26.88 -0.42 -6.44
CA ILE A 437 27.03 -1.88 -6.44
C ILE A 437 26.47 -2.50 -7.74
N THR A 438 25.33 -2.01 -8.21
CA THR A 438 24.65 -2.59 -9.37
C THR A 438 25.34 -2.23 -10.69
N PHE A 439 25.76 -0.98 -10.86
CA PHE A 439 26.21 -0.48 -12.15
C PHE A 439 27.74 -0.38 -12.31
N HIS A 440 28.47 -0.29 -11.21
CA HIS A 440 29.93 -0.16 -11.22
C HIS A 440 30.64 -1.43 -10.73
N GLY A 441 31.97 -1.45 -10.84
CA GLY A 441 32.80 -2.59 -10.49
C GLY A 441 32.88 -3.67 -11.60
N GLU A 442 33.28 -4.87 -11.24
CA GLU A 442 33.43 -5.99 -12.17
C GLU A 442 32.04 -6.54 -12.56
N ALA A 443 31.85 -6.80 -13.86
CA ALA A 443 30.65 -7.43 -14.38
C ALA A 443 30.60 -8.90 -13.96
N LYS A 444 29.55 -9.30 -13.25
CA LYS A 444 29.34 -10.68 -12.77
C LYS A 444 28.23 -11.39 -13.53
N THR A 445 27.40 -10.66 -14.26
CA THR A 445 26.27 -11.18 -15.03
C THR A 445 26.31 -10.60 -16.44
N GLU A 446 26.04 -11.44 -17.42
CA GLU A 446 25.77 -10.95 -18.78
C GLU A 446 24.46 -10.19 -18.78
N ALA A 447 24.40 -9.09 -19.54
CA ALA A 447 23.22 -8.25 -19.62
C ALA A 447 22.96 -7.81 -21.04
N HIS A 448 21.68 -7.89 -21.44
CA HIS A 448 21.16 -7.48 -22.73
C HIS A 448 20.12 -6.39 -22.58
N ALA A 449 20.35 -5.22 -23.20
CA ALA A 449 19.41 -4.10 -23.10
C ALA A 449 18.07 -4.44 -23.74
N GLY A 450 16.99 -4.00 -23.11
CA GLY A 450 15.66 -4.07 -23.68
C GLY A 450 15.49 -3.08 -24.84
N HIS A 451 14.58 -3.40 -25.75
CA HIS A 451 14.29 -2.62 -26.96
C HIS A 451 12.79 -2.33 -27.11
N GLY A 452 12.47 -1.33 -27.90
CA GLY A 452 11.10 -0.96 -28.28
C GLY A 452 10.56 0.25 -27.51
N ILE A 453 9.54 0.88 -28.11
CA ILE A 453 8.90 2.10 -27.58
C ILE A 453 8.36 1.88 -26.17
N SER A 454 7.72 0.75 -25.91
CA SER A 454 7.14 0.41 -24.61
C SER A 454 8.20 0.29 -23.50
N HIS A 455 9.47 0.06 -23.85
CA HIS A 455 10.57 0.04 -22.91
C HIS A 455 11.15 1.43 -22.67
N TRP A 456 11.56 2.15 -23.73
CA TRP A 456 12.33 3.38 -23.55
C TRP A 456 11.46 4.62 -23.28
N LEU A 457 10.24 4.71 -23.85
CA LEU A 457 9.40 5.91 -23.73
C LEU A 457 8.97 6.19 -22.29
N PRO A 458 8.43 5.21 -21.51
CA PRO A 458 8.08 5.45 -20.12
C PRO A 458 9.27 5.89 -19.26
N LEU A 459 10.43 5.26 -19.43
CA LEU A 459 11.65 5.61 -18.71
C LEU A 459 12.10 7.05 -19.05
N SER A 460 12.08 7.42 -20.33
CA SER A 460 12.50 8.76 -20.78
C SER A 460 11.58 9.87 -20.25
N VAL A 461 10.26 9.65 -20.30
CA VAL A 461 9.28 10.60 -19.75
C VAL A 461 9.48 10.77 -18.25
N LEU A 462 9.63 9.67 -17.52
CA LEU A 462 9.82 9.70 -16.07
C LEU A 462 11.19 10.28 -15.66
N ILE A 463 12.25 10.12 -16.48
CA ILE A 463 13.53 10.83 -16.30
C ILE A 463 13.29 12.33 -16.29
N VAL A 464 12.60 12.86 -17.30
CA VAL A 464 12.30 14.30 -17.39
C VAL A 464 11.49 14.78 -16.18
N LEU A 465 10.43 14.05 -15.83
CA LEU A 465 9.56 14.38 -14.68
C LEU A 465 10.27 14.25 -13.32
N SER A 466 11.35 13.50 -13.22
CA SER A 466 12.16 13.36 -12.00
C SER A 466 13.18 14.50 -11.82
N THR A 467 13.42 15.31 -12.87
CA THR A 467 14.22 16.54 -12.79
C THR A 467 13.40 17.70 -12.22
N PHE A 468 14.01 18.89 -12.14
CA PHE A 468 13.31 20.12 -11.77
C PHE A 468 12.05 20.41 -12.61
N VAL A 469 11.95 19.86 -13.83
CA VAL A 469 10.77 19.99 -14.70
C VAL A 469 9.52 19.44 -14.01
N GLY A 470 9.61 18.30 -13.31
CA GLY A 470 8.50 17.76 -12.54
C GLY A 470 8.09 18.64 -11.35
N ALA A 471 9.04 19.37 -10.76
CA ALA A 471 8.75 20.31 -9.69
C ALA A 471 8.05 21.59 -10.17
N LEU A 472 8.09 21.90 -11.46
CA LEU A 472 7.33 23.03 -12.03
C LEU A 472 5.82 22.73 -12.11
N ILE A 473 5.44 21.46 -12.01
CA ILE A 473 4.04 21.06 -11.92
C ILE A 473 3.59 21.32 -10.48
N THR A 474 2.86 22.40 -10.25
CA THR A 474 2.35 22.76 -8.92
C THR A 474 0.92 22.24 -8.77
N PRO A 475 0.65 21.40 -7.73
CA PRO A 475 -0.71 20.99 -7.44
C PRO A 475 -1.62 22.17 -7.10
N PRO A 476 -2.85 22.26 -7.64
CA PRO A 476 -3.77 23.38 -7.38
C PRO A 476 -4.49 23.19 -6.03
N LEU A 477 -3.76 23.29 -4.92
CA LEU A 477 -4.23 22.98 -3.57
C LEU A 477 -4.73 24.21 -2.79
N ALA A 478 -4.49 25.41 -3.29
CA ALA A 478 -4.93 26.65 -2.67
C ALA A 478 -6.47 26.66 -2.46
N GLY A 479 -6.90 26.93 -1.23
CA GLY A 479 -8.33 26.89 -0.85
C GLY A 479 -8.94 25.49 -0.67
N VAL A 480 -8.16 24.43 -0.93
CA VAL A 480 -8.57 23.02 -0.71
C VAL A 480 -8.00 22.49 0.60
N LEU A 481 -6.75 22.79 0.87
CA LEU A 481 -6.04 22.42 2.09
C LEU A 481 -5.71 23.66 2.91
N PRO A 482 -5.61 23.56 4.26
CA PRO A 482 -5.23 24.68 5.09
C PRO A 482 -3.80 25.15 4.78
N GLU A 483 -3.57 26.45 4.93
CA GLU A 483 -2.22 27.02 4.83
C GLU A 483 -1.31 26.50 5.94
N SER A 484 -0.04 26.25 5.60
CA SER A 484 0.97 25.79 6.54
C SER A 484 1.69 26.94 7.26
N ALA A 485 2.36 26.62 8.37
CA ALA A 485 3.05 27.61 9.19
C ALA A 485 4.27 28.26 8.50
N GLY A 486 4.86 27.58 7.52
CA GLY A 486 6.10 28.00 6.85
C GLY A 486 5.96 28.99 5.69
N HIS A 487 4.79 29.58 5.49
CA HIS A 487 4.54 30.51 4.35
C HIS A 487 5.48 31.73 4.29
N ALA A 488 6.05 32.14 5.40
CA ALA A 488 7.05 33.22 5.45
C ALA A 488 8.47 32.67 5.36
N GLY A 489 8.93 32.34 4.15
CA GLY A 489 10.33 32.01 3.91
C GLY A 489 11.27 33.19 4.19
N GLY A 490 12.46 32.90 4.69
CA GLY A 490 13.48 33.90 5.00
C GLY A 490 14.88 33.29 4.94
N ALA A 491 15.88 34.00 5.46
CA ALA A 491 17.27 33.55 5.53
C ALA A 491 17.41 32.17 6.23
N ALA A 492 16.52 31.85 7.17
CA ALA A 492 16.48 30.55 7.85
C ALA A 492 16.11 29.40 6.90
N LYS A 493 15.18 29.61 5.96
CA LYS A 493 14.82 28.62 4.95
C LYS A 493 16.02 28.29 4.05
N HIS A 494 16.69 29.33 3.56
CA HIS A 494 17.90 29.15 2.75
C HIS A 494 19.02 28.43 3.49
N SER A 495 19.23 28.74 4.78
CA SER A 495 20.22 28.01 5.58
C SER A 495 19.89 26.54 5.74
N LEU A 496 18.62 26.21 5.92
CA LEU A 496 18.16 24.82 6.03
C LEU A 496 18.28 24.07 4.68
N GLU A 497 17.94 24.72 3.56
CA GLU A 497 18.11 24.16 2.21
C GLU A 497 19.59 23.84 1.91
N ILE A 498 20.52 24.73 2.30
CA ILE A 498 21.96 24.48 2.18
C ILE A 498 22.38 23.31 3.08
N ALA A 499 21.90 23.24 4.32
CA ALA A 499 22.24 22.18 5.25
C ALA A 499 21.71 20.81 4.78
N SER A 500 20.45 20.74 4.33
CA SER A 500 19.85 19.51 3.80
C SER A 500 20.56 19.03 2.52
N GLY A 501 20.88 19.97 1.63
CA GLY A 501 21.65 19.69 0.42
C GLY A 501 23.06 19.17 0.73
N ALA A 502 23.74 19.78 1.71
CA ALA A 502 25.05 19.31 2.17
C ALA A 502 24.97 17.90 2.76
N ILE A 503 23.93 17.59 3.53
CA ILE A 503 23.69 16.26 4.10
C ILE A 503 23.47 15.24 2.97
N ALA A 504 22.67 15.58 1.96
CA ALA A 504 22.44 14.71 0.80
C ALA A 504 23.74 14.42 0.04
N ILE A 505 24.53 15.45 -0.25
CA ILE A 505 25.82 15.32 -0.93
C ILE A 505 26.81 14.50 -0.07
N ALA A 506 26.88 14.76 1.23
CA ALA A 506 27.73 14.01 2.15
C ALA A 506 27.38 12.51 2.15
N GLY A 507 26.10 12.16 2.15
CA GLY A 507 25.64 10.77 2.02
C GLY A 507 26.06 10.11 0.70
N ILE A 508 25.97 10.84 -0.41
CA ILE A 508 26.39 10.37 -1.74
C ILE A 508 27.92 10.16 -1.77
N LEU A 509 28.69 11.10 -1.29
CA LEU A 509 30.16 11.01 -1.23
C LEU A 509 30.62 9.86 -0.34
N LEU A 510 29.96 9.69 0.81
CA LEU A 510 30.24 8.56 1.69
C LEU A 510 29.90 7.23 1.00
N ALA A 511 28.77 7.15 0.29
CA ALA A 511 28.43 5.95 -0.49
C ALA A 511 29.48 5.66 -1.57
N ALA A 512 29.97 6.70 -2.27
CA ALA A 512 31.03 6.57 -3.26
C ALA A 512 32.34 6.03 -2.62
N LEU A 513 32.75 6.61 -1.51
CA LEU A 513 33.94 6.19 -0.78
C LEU A 513 33.86 4.72 -0.31
N LEU A 514 32.70 4.30 0.17
CA LEU A 514 32.51 2.98 0.75
C LEU A 514 32.27 1.89 -0.31
N PHE A 515 31.63 2.20 -1.44
CA PHE A 515 31.10 1.18 -2.34
C PHE A 515 31.67 1.20 -3.78
N LEU A 516 32.33 2.26 -4.25
CA LEU A 516 32.95 2.29 -5.57
C LEU A 516 34.24 1.51 -5.69
N GLY A 517 34.96 1.27 -4.58
CA GLY A 517 36.27 0.63 -4.58
C GLY A 517 36.28 -0.80 -4.03
N LYS A 518 37.45 -1.19 -3.53
CA LYS A 518 37.66 -2.47 -2.84
C LYS A 518 37.01 -2.42 -1.45
N ARG A 519 35.80 -2.72 -1.29
CA ARG A 519 34.93 -2.67 -0.10
C ARG A 519 35.48 -3.32 1.18
N ARG A 520 36.84 -3.37 1.33
CA ARG A 520 37.51 -4.03 2.46
C ARG A 520 37.08 -3.49 3.82
N PHE A 521 36.96 -2.16 3.93
CA PHE A 521 36.52 -1.53 5.17
C PHE A 521 35.06 -1.92 5.50
N VAL A 522 34.13 -1.81 4.53
CA VAL A 522 32.73 -2.18 4.73
C VAL A 522 32.60 -3.65 5.12
N THR A 523 33.35 -4.53 4.45
CA THR A 523 33.34 -5.97 4.75
C THR A 523 33.93 -6.25 6.15
N ALA A 524 34.96 -5.54 6.57
CA ALA A 524 35.52 -5.68 7.90
C ALA A 524 34.54 -5.23 8.99
N VAL A 525 33.88 -4.08 8.80
CA VAL A 525 32.85 -3.57 9.71
C VAL A 525 31.64 -4.51 9.77
N ALA A 526 31.14 -4.96 8.62
CA ALA A 526 30.00 -5.88 8.55
C ALA A 526 30.30 -7.23 9.21
N ASN A 527 31.55 -7.72 9.15
CA ASN A 527 31.99 -8.98 9.77
C ASN A 527 32.37 -8.86 11.25
N SER A 528 32.43 -7.64 11.80
CA SER A 528 32.64 -7.45 13.25
C SER A 528 31.42 -7.98 14.04
N GLY A 529 31.60 -8.26 15.34
CA GLY A 529 30.50 -8.77 16.19
C GLY A 529 29.28 -7.85 16.20
N ILE A 530 29.52 -6.55 16.40
CA ILE A 530 28.46 -5.52 16.38
C ILE A 530 27.88 -5.37 14.96
N GLY A 531 28.73 -5.33 13.93
CA GLY A 531 28.29 -5.21 12.55
C GLY A 531 27.38 -6.36 12.10
N ARG A 532 27.71 -7.60 12.45
CA ARG A 532 26.87 -8.77 12.18
C ARG A 532 25.53 -8.70 12.89
N PHE A 533 25.52 -8.32 14.16
CA PHE A 533 24.27 -8.16 14.92
C PHE A 533 23.36 -7.08 14.31
N LEU A 534 23.89 -5.87 14.09
CA LEU A 534 23.13 -4.77 13.52
C LEU A 534 22.65 -5.08 12.09
N SER A 535 23.52 -5.64 11.25
CA SER A 535 23.15 -6.01 9.88
C SER A 535 22.03 -7.05 9.86
N ALA A 536 22.10 -8.07 10.72
CA ALA A 536 21.05 -9.09 10.83
C ALA A 536 19.73 -8.51 11.35
N TRP A 537 19.80 -7.65 12.34
CA TRP A 537 18.62 -7.01 12.94
C TRP A 537 17.92 -6.07 11.97
N TRP A 538 18.66 -5.21 11.27
CA TRP A 538 18.12 -4.31 10.24
C TRP A 538 17.64 -5.08 9.01
N PHE A 539 18.34 -6.16 8.61
CA PHE A 539 17.93 -7.03 7.50
C PHE A 539 16.58 -7.70 7.80
N ALA A 540 16.35 -8.10 9.05
CA ALA A 540 15.07 -8.63 9.53
C ALA A 540 14.04 -7.52 9.82
N ALA A 541 14.20 -6.32 9.27
CA ALA A 541 13.31 -5.18 9.48
C ALA A 541 13.01 -4.95 10.98
N TRP A 542 14.07 -4.90 11.80
CA TRP A 542 14.02 -4.68 13.24
C TRP A 542 13.30 -5.79 14.02
N GLY A 543 13.04 -6.93 13.40
CA GLY A 543 12.40 -8.09 14.03
C GLY A 543 10.89 -7.99 14.22
N PHE A 544 10.21 -7.05 13.58
CA PHE A 544 8.76 -6.90 13.69
C PHE A 544 8.00 -8.17 13.29
N ASP A 545 8.41 -8.84 12.22
CA ASP A 545 7.79 -10.10 11.80
C ASP A 545 7.91 -11.19 12.86
N TRP A 546 9.06 -11.28 13.54
CA TRP A 546 9.25 -12.22 14.64
C TRP A 546 8.34 -11.89 15.83
N ILE A 547 8.20 -10.59 16.18
CA ILE A 547 7.31 -10.14 17.25
C ILE A 547 5.86 -10.50 16.90
N TYR A 548 5.41 -10.20 15.67
CA TYR A 548 4.04 -10.48 15.25
C TYR A 548 3.73 -11.97 15.14
N ASP A 549 4.71 -12.78 14.71
CA ASP A 549 4.59 -14.24 14.72
C ASP A 549 4.34 -14.78 16.13
N LYS A 550 5.11 -14.27 17.11
CA LYS A 550 5.01 -14.71 18.51
C LYS A 550 3.76 -14.21 19.23
N LEU A 551 3.38 -12.95 19.01
CA LEU A 551 2.29 -12.32 19.77
C LEU A 551 0.91 -12.57 19.15
N PHE A 552 0.80 -12.72 17.83
CA PHE A 552 -0.48 -12.80 17.15
C PHE A 552 -0.65 -14.10 16.35
N VAL A 553 0.30 -14.45 15.46
CA VAL A 553 0.11 -15.56 14.52
C VAL A 553 0.10 -16.91 15.24
N LYS A 554 1.10 -17.21 16.07
CA LYS A 554 1.17 -18.49 16.81
C LYS A 554 0.05 -18.67 17.80
N PRO A 555 -0.32 -17.68 18.65
CA PRO A 555 -1.48 -17.81 19.53
C PRO A 555 -2.78 -18.04 18.74
N TYR A 556 -3.00 -17.29 17.65
CA TYR A 556 -4.18 -17.49 16.79
C TYR A 556 -4.23 -18.92 16.21
N LEU A 557 -3.12 -19.41 15.68
CA LEU A 557 -3.04 -20.76 15.12
C LEU A 557 -3.24 -21.84 16.22
N ALA A 558 -2.71 -21.62 17.41
CA ALA A 558 -2.92 -22.52 18.56
C ALA A 558 -4.41 -22.60 18.95
N ILE A 559 -5.07 -21.44 19.08
CA ILE A 559 -6.51 -21.35 19.36
C ILE A 559 -7.31 -22.03 18.22
N SER A 560 -6.99 -21.71 16.98
CA SER A 560 -7.64 -22.32 15.80
C SER A 560 -7.47 -23.84 15.79
N HIS A 561 -6.29 -24.35 16.16
CA HIS A 561 -6.06 -25.79 16.23
C HIS A 561 -6.89 -26.46 17.34
N VAL A 562 -7.02 -25.82 18.49
CA VAL A 562 -7.88 -26.30 19.60
C VAL A 562 -9.35 -26.30 19.18
N LEU A 563 -9.81 -25.21 18.57
CA LEU A 563 -11.19 -25.04 18.11
C LEU A 563 -11.54 -25.86 16.85
N ARG A 564 -10.54 -26.38 16.14
CA ARG A 564 -10.75 -27.19 14.91
C ARG A 564 -11.64 -28.40 15.14
N LYS A 565 -11.57 -28.98 16.33
CA LYS A 565 -12.51 -30.00 16.80
C LYS A 565 -13.52 -29.32 17.69
N ASP A 566 -14.48 -28.63 17.13
CA ASP A 566 -15.50 -27.88 17.85
C ASP A 566 -16.00 -28.66 19.07
N PRO A 567 -15.67 -28.21 20.32
CA PRO A 567 -16.08 -28.93 21.53
C PRO A 567 -17.60 -28.99 21.71
N LEU A 568 -18.31 -27.97 21.19
CA LEU A 568 -19.77 -27.92 21.22
C LEU A 568 -20.36 -28.95 20.28
N ASP A 569 -19.83 -29.03 19.02
CA ASP A 569 -20.26 -30.03 18.05
C ASP A 569 -19.97 -31.47 18.51
N GLN A 570 -18.81 -31.69 19.16
CA GLN A 570 -18.51 -32.98 19.79
C GLN A 570 -19.50 -33.34 20.90
N THR A 571 -19.89 -32.37 21.75
CA THR A 571 -20.86 -32.57 22.82
C THR A 571 -22.25 -32.84 22.26
N ILE A 572 -22.69 -32.07 21.23
CA ILE A 572 -23.93 -32.30 20.51
C ILE A 572 -23.89 -33.67 19.81
N GLY A 573 -22.75 -34.03 19.24
CA GLY A 573 -22.54 -35.34 18.60
C GLY A 573 -22.61 -36.55 19.55
N LEU A 574 -22.59 -36.35 20.86
CA LEU A 574 -22.87 -37.44 21.85
C LEU A 574 -24.33 -37.90 21.81
N ILE A 575 -25.28 -37.01 21.51
CA ILE A 575 -26.71 -37.31 21.44
C ILE A 575 -27.02 -38.40 20.39
N PRO A 576 -26.62 -38.23 19.11
CA PRO A 576 -26.84 -39.28 18.13
C PRO A 576 -26.04 -40.56 18.39
N ARG A 577 -24.86 -40.45 19.04
CA ARG A 577 -24.10 -41.65 19.46
C ARG A 577 -24.83 -42.41 20.58
N ALA A 578 -25.37 -41.72 21.55
CA ALA A 578 -26.16 -42.30 22.62
C ALA A 578 -27.46 -42.95 22.07
N ALA A 579 -28.15 -42.25 21.16
CA ALA A 579 -29.33 -42.78 20.48
C ALA A 579 -29.00 -44.02 19.65
N LYS A 580 -27.87 -44.03 18.91
CA LYS A 580 -27.41 -45.22 18.16
C LYS A 580 -27.01 -46.37 19.07
N ALA A 581 -26.35 -46.07 20.20
CA ALA A 581 -26.04 -47.12 21.19
C ALA A 581 -27.30 -47.72 21.80
N GLY A 582 -28.27 -46.87 22.19
CA GLY A 582 -29.59 -47.29 22.65
C GLY A 582 -30.33 -48.16 21.63
N HIS A 583 -30.35 -47.68 20.37
CA HIS A 583 -30.94 -48.48 19.27
C HIS A 583 -30.25 -49.84 19.13
N THR A 584 -28.91 -49.88 19.15
CA THR A 584 -28.16 -51.13 19.02
C THR A 584 -28.43 -52.07 20.21
N ALA A 585 -28.58 -51.55 21.41
CA ALA A 585 -28.92 -52.34 22.60
C ALA A 585 -30.35 -52.93 22.53
N LEU A 586 -31.32 -52.10 22.12
CA LEU A 586 -32.70 -52.50 21.95
C LEU A 586 -32.84 -53.50 20.77
N SER A 587 -32.19 -53.27 19.64
CA SER A 587 -32.21 -54.21 18.51
C SER A 587 -31.62 -55.58 18.82
N ARG A 588 -30.72 -55.70 19.80
CA ARG A 588 -30.20 -56.97 20.28
C ARG A 588 -31.23 -57.75 21.07
N SER A 589 -32.23 -57.11 21.65
CA SER A 589 -33.33 -57.75 22.31
C SER A 589 -34.37 -58.32 21.33
N GLU A 590 -34.39 -57.78 20.10
CA GLU A 590 -35.26 -58.23 19.01
C GLU A 590 -34.55 -59.26 18.14
N THR A 591 -34.44 -60.50 18.68
CA THR A 591 -33.73 -61.60 17.99
C THR A 591 -34.50 -62.17 16.81
N GLY A 592 -35.77 -61.79 16.60
CA GLY A 592 -36.66 -62.34 15.59
C GLY A 592 -37.11 -63.80 15.92
N GLN A 593 -36.65 -64.35 17.03
CA GLN A 593 -37.01 -65.70 17.45
C GLN A 593 -38.25 -65.68 18.34
N LEU A 594 -39.39 -66.05 17.77
CA LEU A 594 -40.68 -66.08 18.46
C LEU A 594 -40.65 -66.83 19.79
N ARG A 595 -39.83 -67.89 19.89
CA ARG A 595 -39.62 -68.67 21.11
C ARG A 595 -39.05 -67.84 22.29
N TRP A 596 -38.12 -66.93 22.03
CA TRP A 596 -37.54 -66.03 23.03
C TRP A 596 -38.54 -64.98 23.50
N TYR A 597 -39.37 -64.46 22.62
CA TYR A 597 -40.42 -63.51 22.97
C TYR A 597 -41.50 -64.20 23.83
N ALA A 598 -41.94 -65.40 23.45
CA ALA A 598 -42.88 -66.19 24.23
C ALA A 598 -42.32 -66.56 25.62
N ALA A 599 -41.06 -66.97 25.68
CA ALA A 599 -40.40 -67.30 26.97
C ALA A 599 -40.23 -66.05 27.88
N SER A 600 -39.85 -64.87 27.33
CA SER A 600 -39.72 -63.63 28.09
C SER A 600 -41.07 -63.10 28.58
N MET A 601 -42.12 -63.18 27.76
CA MET A 601 -43.48 -62.85 28.16
C MET A 601 -43.99 -63.78 29.29
N ALA A 602 -43.76 -65.10 29.17
CA ALA A 602 -44.12 -66.06 30.19
C ALA A 602 -43.34 -65.79 31.51
N ALA A 603 -42.04 -65.57 31.43
CA ALA A 603 -41.21 -65.21 32.59
C ALA A 603 -41.67 -63.90 33.24
N GLY A 604 -41.98 -62.87 32.45
CA GLY A 604 -42.52 -61.58 32.94
C GLY A 604 -43.87 -61.75 33.63
N ALA A 605 -44.77 -62.57 33.07
CA ALA A 605 -46.07 -62.87 33.69
C ALA A 605 -45.89 -63.59 35.02
N VAL A 606 -45.00 -64.60 35.09
CA VAL A 606 -44.68 -65.29 36.34
C VAL A 606 -44.11 -64.35 37.39
N LEU A 607 -43.22 -63.45 37.05
CA LEU A 607 -42.65 -62.45 37.92
C LEU A 607 -43.72 -61.48 38.47
N VAL A 608 -44.59 -60.97 37.58
CA VAL A 608 -45.70 -60.09 38.02
C VAL A 608 -46.67 -60.78 38.90
N ILE A 609 -47.09 -62.01 38.53
CA ILE A 609 -47.99 -62.82 39.38
C ILE A 609 -47.30 -63.12 40.72
N GLY A 610 -46.03 -63.53 40.71
CA GLY A 610 -45.26 -63.77 41.95
C GLY A 610 -45.15 -62.52 42.82
N ALA A 611 -44.91 -61.36 42.30
CA ALA A 611 -44.88 -60.10 43.00
C ALA A 611 -46.25 -59.73 43.60
N ILE A 612 -47.34 -59.96 42.85
CA ILE A 612 -48.71 -59.75 43.37
C ILE A 612 -49.02 -60.69 44.51
N VAL A 613 -48.64 -61.96 44.45
CA VAL A 613 -48.86 -62.94 45.52
C VAL A 613 -48.06 -62.56 46.74
N VAL A 614 -46.81 -62.17 46.62
CA VAL A 614 -45.97 -61.73 47.75
C VAL A 614 -46.49 -60.46 48.41
N VAL A 615 -47.11 -59.53 47.67
CA VAL A 615 -47.72 -58.31 48.22
C VAL A 615 -49.12 -58.57 48.83
N ALA A 616 -49.81 -59.64 48.40
CA ALA A 616 -51.17 -59.98 48.84
C ALA A 616 -51.20 -60.94 50.03
N VAL A 617 -50.03 -61.51 50.42
CA VAL A 617 -49.80 -62.29 51.60
C VAL A 617 -49.05 -61.45 52.65
#